data_50b9a44e2ad7f85ad4143bc648a25e0b
#
_entry.id   50b9a44e2ad7f85ad4143bc648a25e0b
#
_cell.length_a   1.000
_cell.length_b   1.000
_cell.length_c   1.000
_cell.angle_alpha   90.00
_cell.angle_beta   90.00
_cell.angle_gamma   90.00
#
_symmetry.space_group_name_H-M   'P 1'
#
loop_
_entity.id
_entity.type
_entity.pdbx_description
1 polymer ?
#
loop_
_entity_poly.entity_id
_entity_poly.type
_entity_poly.pdbx_seq_one_letter_code
_entity_poly.pdbx_strand_id
1 'polypeptide(L)'
;MNEDALIGLFSTPLYKSRVDVDPSINEEYLKSLPYFNFPDGTGACSRDQKILLNPKFESLKKEIDKHVNIYLYGALKIAQGKPKHIQSWITLHKENQASPKHLHSNSFISGGVYFECPPDCG
;
A
#
# COMPACT_ATOMS: atom_id res chain seq x y z
N MET A 1 2.11 41.56 -15.69
CA MET A 1 2.91 40.73 -14.79
C MET A 1 3.03 39.33 -15.40
N ASN A 2 4.22 38.89 -15.70
CA ASN A 2 4.42 37.53 -16.07
C ASN A 2 4.48 36.73 -14.76
N GLU A 3 3.42 35.99 -14.45
CA GLU A 3 3.46 35.06 -13.35
C GLU A 3 4.04 33.74 -13.90
N ASP A 4 5.24 33.42 -13.47
CA ASP A 4 5.82 32.11 -13.77
C ASP A 4 5.00 31.04 -13.04
N ALA A 5 4.47 30.09 -13.77
CA ALA A 5 3.69 28.99 -13.24
C ALA A 5 4.30 27.63 -13.63
N LEU A 6 4.48 26.77 -12.65
CA LEU A 6 4.80 25.36 -12.90
C LEU A 6 3.50 24.58 -13.12
N ILE A 7 3.31 24.06 -14.31
CA ILE A 7 2.12 23.28 -14.69
C ILE A 7 2.55 21.83 -14.93
N GLY A 8 1.98 20.91 -14.16
CA GLY A 8 2.17 19.48 -14.35
C GLY A 8 1.23 18.94 -15.44
N LEU A 9 1.75 18.82 -16.67
CA LEU A 9 1.04 18.15 -17.75
C LEU A 9 1.34 16.66 -17.73
N PHE A 10 0.29 15.84 -17.75
CA PHE A 10 0.39 14.36 -17.76
C PHE A 10 1.14 13.77 -16.55
N SER A 11 1.16 14.49 -15.42
CA SER A 11 1.76 13.98 -14.19
C SER A 11 0.92 12.86 -13.58
N THR A 12 1.60 11.84 -13.05
CA THR A 12 0.96 10.81 -12.23
C THR A 12 0.99 11.24 -10.77
N PRO A 13 -0.14 11.54 -10.14
CA PRO A 13 -0.15 11.97 -8.75
C PRO A 13 0.21 10.81 -7.83
N LEU A 14 1.07 11.07 -6.85
CA LEU A 14 1.43 10.18 -5.76
C LEU A 14 0.97 10.79 -4.44
N TYR A 15 0.18 10.04 -3.68
CA TYR A 15 -0.22 10.42 -2.34
C TYR A 15 0.63 9.68 -1.31
N LYS A 16 1.18 10.41 -0.35
CA LYS A 16 1.96 9.87 0.75
C LYS A 16 1.45 10.43 2.08
N SER A 17 1.28 9.57 3.05
CA SER A 17 0.86 9.94 4.41
C SER A 17 1.44 8.99 5.45
N ARG A 18 1.30 9.36 6.71
CA ARG A 18 1.53 8.45 7.84
C ARG A 18 0.20 7.80 8.21
N VAL A 19 0.25 6.55 8.62
CA VAL A 19 -0.87 5.79 9.19
C VAL A 19 -0.52 5.34 10.59
N ASP A 20 -1.48 5.39 11.48
CA ASP A 20 -1.36 4.81 12.81
C ASP A 20 -1.66 3.32 12.73
N VAL A 21 -0.72 2.51 13.20
CA VAL A 21 -0.82 1.06 13.23
C VAL A 21 -0.99 0.61 14.67
N ASP A 22 -1.96 -0.26 14.92
CA ASP A 22 -2.14 -0.89 16.22
C ASP A 22 -0.83 -1.57 16.65
N PRO A 23 -0.27 -1.26 17.85
CA PRO A 23 1.00 -1.83 18.31
C PRO A 23 1.03 -3.36 18.37
N SER A 24 -0.14 -4.00 18.41
CA SER A 24 -0.24 -5.46 18.35
C SER A 24 0.00 -6.05 16.97
N ILE A 25 0.04 -5.21 15.92
CA ILE A 25 0.49 -5.57 14.57
C ILE A 25 1.99 -5.27 14.51
N ASN A 26 2.77 -6.02 15.25
CA ASN A 26 4.22 -5.87 15.34
C ASN A 26 4.93 -6.90 14.45
N GLU A 27 6.23 -6.80 14.38
CA GLU A 27 7.09 -7.68 13.56
C GLU A 27 6.88 -9.17 13.90
N GLU A 28 6.79 -9.51 15.19
CA GLU A 28 6.57 -10.89 15.64
C GLU A 28 5.24 -11.44 15.10
N TYR A 29 4.16 -10.66 15.26
CA TYR A 29 2.86 -11.03 14.71
C TYR A 29 2.90 -11.17 13.19
N LEU A 30 3.47 -10.21 12.49
CA LEU A 30 3.55 -10.24 11.03
C LEU A 30 4.35 -11.45 10.53
N LYS A 31 5.45 -11.79 11.17
CA LYS A 31 6.26 -12.98 10.84
C LYS A 31 5.57 -14.30 11.17
N SER A 32 4.61 -14.30 12.10
CA SER A 32 3.84 -15.50 12.46
C SER A 32 2.79 -15.91 11.45
N LEU A 33 2.43 -15.01 10.53
CA LEU A 33 1.42 -15.29 9.50
C LEU A 33 1.94 -16.32 8.49
N PRO A 34 1.04 -17.11 7.86
CA PRO A 34 1.44 -18.03 6.83
C PRO A 34 1.82 -17.30 5.54
N TYR A 35 3.01 -17.63 5.02
CA TYR A 35 3.55 -17.09 3.77
C TYR A 35 3.82 -18.17 2.73
N PHE A 36 3.98 -17.77 1.49
CA PHE A 36 4.62 -18.53 0.43
C PHE A 36 5.76 -17.71 -0.17
N ASN A 37 6.84 -18.37 -0.56
CA ASN A 37 7.96 -17.71 -1.23
C ASN A 37 7.64 -17.54 -2.72
N PHE A 38 8.04 -16.41 -3.28
CA PHE A 38 8.03 -16.24 -4.73
C PHE A 38 9.03 -17.20 -5.38
N PRO A 39 8.65 -17.85 -6.51
CA PRO A 39 9.53 -18.83 -7.17
C PRO A 39 10.88 -18.26 -7.62
N ASP A 40 10.92 -16.97 -7.91
CA ASP A 40 12.12 -16.24 -8.35
C ASP A 40 13.04 -15.79 -7.20
N GLY A 41 12.67 -16.10 -5.94
CA GLY A 41 13.43 -15.72 -4.76
C GLY A 41 13.37 -14.24 -4.37
N THR A 42 12.47 -13.46 -4.97
CA THR A 42 12.35 -12.00 -4.73
C THR A 42 11.67 -11.65 -3.42
N GLY A 43 11.21 -12.61 -2.65
CA GLY A 43 10.57 -12.39 -1.35
C GLY A 43 9.49 -13.41 -1.03
N ALA A 44 8.65 -13.08 -0.06
CA ALA A 44 7.52 -13.90 0.34
C ALA A 44 6.24 -13.05 0.41
N CYS A 45 5.10 -13.68 0.18
CA CYS A 45 3.79 -13.07 0.24
C CYS A 45 2.89 -13.84 1.21
N SER A 46 2.06 -13.13 1.96
CA SER A 46 1.07 -13.76 2.83
C SER A 46 0.12 -14.65 2.01
N ARG A 47 -0.23 -15.81 2.58
CA ARG A 47 -1.23 -16.71 1.95
C ARG A 47 -2.61 -16.07 1.90
N ASP A 48 -2.96 -15.27 2.92
CA ASP A 48 -4.17 -14.47 2.89
C ASP A 48 -4.00 -13.28 1.94
N GLN A 49 -4.78 -13.28 0.86
CA GLN A 49 -4.82 -12.24 -0.17
C GLN A 49 -5.94 -11.21 0.09
N LYS A 50 -6.57 -11.26 1.25
CA LYS A 50 -7.57 -10.31 1.73
C LYS A 50 -7.31 -9.92 3.19
N ILE A 51 -6.05 -9.71 3.52
CA ILE A 51 -5.58 -9.49 4.89
C ILE A 51 -6.32 -8.35 5.61
N LEU A 52 -6.72 -7.30 4.91
CA LEU A 52 -7.49 -6.20 5.49
C LEU A 52 -8.93 -6.57 5.90
N LEU A 53 -9.42 -7.75 5.52
CA LEU A 53 -10.69 -8.28 6.02
C LEU A 53 -10.53 -9.05 7.34
N ASN A 54 -9.30 -9.37 7.72
CA ASN A 54 -9.02 -9.97 9.02
C ASN A 54 -9.29 -8.93 10.13
N PRO A 55 -10.09 -9.26 11.16
CA PRO A 55 -10.43 -8.33 12.25
C PRO A 55 -9.23 -7.70 12.94
N LYS A 56 -8.09 -8.37 12.97
CA LYS A 56 -6.83 -7.83 13.51
C LYS A 56 -6.38 -6.56 12.81
N PHE A 57 -6.71 -6.41 11.53
CA PHE A 57 -6.33 -5.26 10.70
C PHE A 57 -7.45 -4.21 10.56
N GLU A 58 -8.55 -4.33 11.31
CA GLU A 58 -9.69 -3.42 11.17
C GLU A 58 -9.31 -1.95 11.36
N SER A 59 -8.52 -1.64 12.37
CA SER A 59 -8.04 -0.28 12.65
C SER A 59 -7.20 0.26 11.49
N LEU A 60 -6.24 -0.54 11.01
CA LEU A 60 -5.41 -0.17 9.85
C LEU A 60 -6.26 0.02 8.59
N LYS A 61 -7.23 -0.86 8.36
CA LYS A 61 -8.14 -0.73 7.22
C LYS A 61 -8.90 0.59 7.25
N LYS A 62 -9.41 1.01 8.41
CA LYS A 62 -10.09 2.31 8.56
C LYS A 62 -9.18 3.49 8.23
N GLU A 63 -7.93 3.45 8.67
CA GLU A 63 -6.94 4.48 8.32
C GLU A 63 -6.64 4.48 6.81
N ILE A 64 -6.43 3.32 6.20
CA ILE A 64 -6.23 3.20 4.75
C ILE A 64 -7.44 3.74 4.00
N ASP A 65 -8.66 3.36 4.37
CA ASP A 65 -9.90 3.83 3.72
C ASP A 65 -10.02 5.36 3.78
N LYS A 66 -9.67 5.97 4.90
CA LYS A 66 -9.62 7.44 5.06
C LYS A 66 -8.66 8.07 4.05
N HIS A 67 -7.44 7.57 3.94
CA HIS A 67 -6.44 8.10 3.03
C HIS A 67 -6.76 7.82 1.56
N VAL A 68 -7.34 6.66 1.25
CA VAL A 68 -7.86 6.35 -0.08
C VAL A 68 -8.94 7.36 -0.50
N ASN A 69 -9.86 7.69 0.39
CA ASN A 69 -10.89 8.70 0.12
C ASN A 69 -10.29 10.10 -0.10
N ILE A 70 -9.30 10.50 0.69
CA ILE A 70 -8.59 11.77 0.49
C ILE A 70 -7.92 11.81 -0.90
N TYR A 71 -7.28 10.72 -1.30
CA TYR A 71 -6.64 10.64 -2.60
C TYR A 71 -7.65 10.66 -3.75
N LEU A 72 -8.68 9.83 -3.70
CA LEU A 72 -9.67 9.73 -4.78
C LEU A 72 -10.49 11.00 -4.94
N TYR A 73 -11.07 11.49 -3.86
CA TYR A 73 -11.99 12.63 -3.93
C TYR A 73 -11.26 13.97 -3.82
N GLY A 74 -10.19 14.02 -3.04
CA GLY A 74 -9.41 15.24 -2.83
C GLY A 74 -8.42 15.52 -3.97
N ALA A 75 -7.55 14.57 -4.29
CA ALA A 75 -6.50 14.76 -5.28
C ALA A 75 -6.95 14.45 -6.70
N LEU A 76 -7.57 13.28 -6.94
CA LEU A 76 -8.01 12.87 -8.27
C LEU A 76 -9.36 13.45 -8.68
N LYS A 77 -10.09 14.09 -7.77
CA LYS A 77 -11.38 14.72 -8.04
C LYS A 77 -12.44 13.77 -8.64
N ILE A 78 -12.40 12.51 -8.23
CA ILE A 78 -13.39 11.52 -8.66
C ILE A 78 -14.77 11.96 -8.12
N ALA A 79 -15.74 12.14 -9.03
CA ALA A 79 -17.03 12.72 -8.68
C ALA A 79 -18.00 11.71 -8.03
N GLN A 80 -17.88 10.42 -8.37
CA GLN A 80 -18.84 9.40 -7.96
C GLN A 80 -18.17 8.05 -7.76
N GLY A 81 -18.82 7.19 -6.98
CA GLY A 81 -18.39 5.83 -6.71
C GLY A 81 -17.86 5.66 -5.30
N LYS A 82 -17.76 4.41 -4.86
CA LYS A 82 -17.12 4.02 -3.59
C LYS A 82 -15.96 3.09 -3.88
N PRO A 83 -14.78 3.35 -3.33
CA PRO A 83 -13.67 2.44 -3.48
C PRO A 83 -14.01 1.09 -2.83
N LYS A 84 -13.50 0.03 -3.43
CA LYS A 84 -13.66 -1.32 -2.93
C LYS A 84 -12.30 -2.02 -2.96
N HIS A 85 -11.90 -2.60 -1.84
CA HIS A 85 -10.71 -3.43 -1.78
C HIS A 85 -10.92 -4.71 -2.60
N ILE A 86 -10.06 -4.92 -3.58
CA ILE A 86 -10.06 -6.13 -4.41
C ILE A 86 -9.17 -7.18 -3.78
N GLN A 87 -7.95 -6.79 -3.43
CA GLN A 87 -6.94 -7.62 -2.81
C GLN A 87 -6.12 -6.82 -1.80
N SER A 88 -5.58 -7.51 -0.82
CA SER A 88 -4.63 -6.96 0.16
C SER A 88 -3.78 -8.09 0.71
N TRP A 89 -2.48 -7.91 0.74
CA TRP A 89 -1.52 -8.91 1.22
C TRP A 89 -0.33 -8.23 1.91
N ILE A 90 0.47 -9.03 2.59
CA ILE A 90 1.72 -8.60 3.21
C ILE A 90 2.87 -9.20 2.41
N THR A 91 3.87 -8.39 2.13
CA THR A 91 5.10 -8.83 1.47
C THR A 91 6.25 -8.73 2.45
N LEU A 92 7.07 -9.77 2.50
CA LEU A 92 8.32 -9.79 3.24
C LEU A 92 9.50 -9.84 2.27
N HIS A 93 10.41 -8.88 2.41
CA HIS A 93 11.69 -8.86 1.70
C HIS A 93 12.82 -8.94 2.71
N LYS A 94 13.84 -9.73 2.38
CA LYS A 94 15.12 -9.75 3.08
C LYS A 94 16.10 -8.86 2.34
N GLU A 95 17.27 -8.69 2.93
CA GLU A 95 18.38 -8.01 2.27
C GLU A 95 18.64 -8.59 0.86
N ASN A 96 18.88 -7.72 -0.10
CA ASN A 96 19.06 -8.05 -1.52
C ASN A 96 17.85 -8.68 -2.23
N GLN A 97 16.65 -8.57 -1.65
CA GLN A 97 15.41 -8.95 -2.32
C GLN A 97 14.60 -7.71 -2.70
N ALA A 98 14.05 -7.70 -3.91
CA ALA A 98 13.19 -6.63 -4.39
C ALA A 98 12.11 -7.20 -5.31
N SER A 99 10.92 -6.61 -5.25
CA SER A 99 9.87 -6.94 -6.19
C SER A 99 10.23 -6.45 -7.59
N PRO A 100 10.09 -7.27 -8.62
CA PRO A 100 10.28 -6.82 -10.00
C PRO A 100 9.20 -5.79 -10.35
N LYS A 101 9.50 -4.94 -11.33
CA LYS A 101 8.51 -4.00 -11.88
C LYS A 101 7.32 -4.77 -12.45
N HIS A 102 6.12 -4.44 -11.99
CA HIS A 102 4.90 -5.11 -12.39
C HIS A 102 3.70 -4.14 -12.41
N LEU A 103 2.57 -4.62 -12.91
CA LEU A 103 1.33 -3.87 -13.02
C LEU A 103 0.22 -4.54 -12.22
N HIS A 104 -0.69 -3.72 -11.70
CA HIS A 104 -1.95 -4.14 -11.09
C HIS A 104 -3.11 -3.81 -12.03
N SER A 105 -3.24 -4.58 -13.12
CA SER A 105 -4.15 -4.29 -14.23
C SER A 105 -5.64 -4.30 -13.87
N ASN A 106 -6.01 -4.95 -12.78
CA ASN A 106 -7.37 -5.03 -12.28
C ASN A 106 -7.71 -4.01 -11.18
N SER A 107 -6.80 -3.05 -10.92
CA SER A 107 -6.96 -2.05 -9.88
C SER A 107 -6.97 -0.65 -10.48
N PHE A 108 -7.89 0.20 -10.01
CA PHE A 108 -7.90 1.62 -10.35
C PHE A 108 -6.76 2.37 -9.65
N ILE A 109 -6.51 2.05 -8.39
CA ILE A 109 -5.36 2.51 -7.61
C ILE A 109 -4.75 1.34 -6.86
N SER A 110 -3.47 1.45 -6.54
CA SER A 110 -2.76 0.56 -5.63
C SER A 110 -1.93 1.38 -4.65
N GLY A 111 -1.65 0.81 -3.50
CA GLY A 111 -0.86 1.47 -2.47
C GLY A 111 -0.17 0.46 -1.57
N GLY A 112 0.72 0.94 -0.71
CA GLY A 112 1.42 0.12 0.28
C GLY A 112 1.54 0.84 1.61
N VAL A 113 1.60 0.07 2.68
CA VAL A 113 1.94 0.51 4.04
C VAL A 113 3.23 -0.20 4.43
N TYR A 114 4.23 0.56 4.82
CA TYR A 114 5.50 0.05 5.30
C TYR A 114 5.45 -0.05 6.82
N PHE A 115 5.47 -1.26 7.36
CA PHE A 115 5.50 -1.51 8.80
C PHE A 115 6.91 -1.36 9.36
N GLU A 116 7.89 -1.83 8.60
CA GLU A 116 9.30 -1.78 8.94
C GLU A 116 10.11 -1.46 7.69
N CYS A 117 10.99 -0.51 7.82
CA CYS A 117 11.80 0.00 6.72
C CYS A 117 13.16 0.41 7.29
N PRO A 118 14.18 -0.46 7.21
CA PRO A 118 15.53 -0.10 7.61
C PRO A 118 16.05 1.13 6.87
N PRO A 119 17.02 1.89 7.43
CA PRO A 119 17.51 3.13 6.82
C PRO A 119 17.97 2.99 5.37
N ASP A 120 18.47 1.84 4.98
CA ASP A 120 19.03 1.57 3.64
C ASP A 120 18.14 0.63 2.81
N CYS A 121 16.84 0.64 3.02
CA CYS A 121 15.92 -0.28 2.35
C CYS A 121 15.53 0.12 0.91
N GLY A 122 16.07 1.20 0.39
CA GLY A 122 15.80 1.68 -0.96
C GLY A 122 14.93 2.92 -1.05
#